data_a791cbe328e38c6eaf6bc4f125f01d4e
#
_entry.id   a791cbe328e38c6eaf6bc4f125f01d4e
#
_cell.length_a   1.000
_cell.length_b   1.000
_cell.length_c   1.000
_cell.angle_alpha   90.00
_cell.angle_beta   90.00
_cell.angle_gamma   90.00
#
_symmetry.space_group_name_H-M   'P 1'
#
loop_
_entity.id
_entity.type
_entity.pdbx_description
1 polymer ?
#
loop_
_entity_poly.entity_id
_entity_poly.type
_entity_poly.pdbx_seq_one_letter_code
_entity_poly.pdbx_strand_id
1 'polypeptide(L)'
;GAATPEALMVEDIQNLKALGGNFFRGCHYQQAQRFLDYCDEMGVLVWEESLGWGNGSHGGKMSSYELTNETFIAEQLIETREMVRASFNHPSVIIFAFMNEFASGSKPGKALADKLIAAIRAEDSGRLVTYACCQNGSDIANANTDLVAFNTYPGWIGSDAGDPANLRRLIKEDVDKVVSRFRRLYPHKPIIVAEMGTCGVYGHHDPAGAQWTEEFEAEYVGDVLDVVFAHPEITGMTIWQFTDARSYHRGGATIRTKPFAQNLAGLYDGFRRPKAVVPVVKAKFAQKAKMEER
;
A
#
# COMPACT_ATOMS: atom_id res chain seq x y z
N GLY A 1 1.63 5.25 -13.49
CA GLY A 1 1.73 6.71 -13.42
C GLY A 1 0.56 7.41 -14.08
N ALA A 2 0.45 8.72 -13.89
CA ALA A 2 -0.71 9.52 -14.35
C ALA A 2 -0.96 9.52 -15.87
N ALA A 3 -0.05 8.99 -16.67
CA ALA A 3 -0.15 8.92 -18.13
C ALA A 3 0.03 7.48 -18.65
N THR A 4 -0.50 6.50 -17.93
CA THR A 4 -0.43 5.09 -18.35
C THR A 4 -1.34 4.87 -19.57
N PRO A 5 -0.81 4.36 -20.70
CA PRO A 5 -1.63 4.02 -21.86
C PRO A 5 -2.65 2.92 -21.53
N GLU A 6 -3.81 2.96 -22.17
CA GLU A 6 -4.90 2.01 -21.93
C GLU A 6 -4.47 0.54 -22.09
N ALA A 7 -3.68 0.23 -23.10
CA ALA A 7 -3.16 -1.12 -23.31
C ALA A 7 -2.35 -1.65 -22.11
N LEU A 8 -1.58 -0.77 -21.46
CA LEU A 8 -0.84 -1.14 -20.26
C LEU A 8 -1.75 -1.28 -19.02
N MET A 9 -2.87 -0.56 -18.95
CA MET A 9 -3.86 -0.75 -17.88
C MET A 9 -4.47 -2.15 -17.96
N VAL A 10 -4.83 -2.60 -19.14
CA VAL A 10 -5.36 -3.96 -19.40
C VAL A 10 -4.30 -5.00 -19.06
N GLU A 11 -3.07 -4.82 -19.53
CA GLU A 11 -1.95 -5.72 -19.26
C GLU A 11 -1.67 -5.84 -17.75
N ASP A 12 -1.68 -4.71 -17.02
CA ASP A 12 -1.46 -4.70 -15.57
C ASP A 12 -2.54 -5.52 -14.83
N ILE A 13 -3.82 -5.39 -15.21
CA ILE A 13 -4.91 -6.17 -14.62
C ILE A 13 -4.78 -7.66 -14.98
N GLN A 14 -4.45 -7.98 -16.23
CA GLN A 14 -4.23 -9.36 -16.67
C GLN A 14 -3.07 -10.01 -15.90
N ASN A 15 -1.97 -9.29 -15.72
CA ASN A 15 -0.82 -9.74 -14.94
C ASN A 15 -1.18 -9.94 -13.47
N LEU A 16 -1.95 -9.03 -12.86
CA LEU A 16 -2.44 -9.19 -11.49
C LEU A 16 -3.26 -10.48 -11.34
N LYS A 17 -4.19 -10.72 -12.25
CA LYS A 17 -5.00 -11.95 -12.24
C LYS A 17 -4.17 -13.20 -12.50
N ALA A 18 -3.18 -13.14 -13.37
CA ALA A 18 -2.27 -14.26 -13.67
C ALA A 18 -1.39 -14.64 -12.45
N LEU A 19 -1.13 -13.69 -11.55
CA LEU A 19 -0.51 -13.95 -10.25
C LEU A 19 -1.48 -14.63 -9.26
N GLY A 20 -2.79 -14.58 -9.48
CA GLY A 20 -3.82 -14.98 -8.52
C GLY A 20 -4.29 -13.83 -7.62
N GLY A 21 -3.89 -12.60 -7.92
CA GLY A 21 -4.36 -11.40 -7.21
C GLY A 21 -5.83 -11.09 -7.53
N ASN A 22 -6.56 -10.63 -6.54
CA ASN A 22 -7.98 -10.28 -6.64
C ASN A 22 -8.29 -8.86 -6.16
N PHE A 23 -7.28 -8.14 -5.68
CA PHE A 23 -7.43 -6.84 -5.05
C PHE A 23 -6.31 -5.89 -5.50
N PHE A 24 -6.67 -4.63 -5.77
CA PHE A 24 -5.76 -3.57 -6.16
C PHE A 24 -5.94 -2.36 -5.26
N ARG A 25 -4.84 -1.80 -4.75
CA ARG A 25 -4.86 -0.50 -4.06
C ARG A 25 -4.36 0.58 -4.99
N GLY A 26 -5.23 1.55 -5.30
CA GLY A 26 -4.97 2.69 -6.18
C GLY A 26 -4.22 3.83 -5.49
N CYS A 27 -3.00 3.60 -5.07
CA CYS A 27 -2.20 4.59 -4.34
C CYS A 27 -1.39 5.50 -5.27
N HIS A 28 -1.21 6.78 -4.98
CA HIS A 28 -1.77 7.58 -3.84
C HIS A 28 -2.65 8.69 -4.41
N TYR A 29 -3.53 8.35 -5.32
CA TYR A 29 -4.40 9.28 -6.05
C TYR A 29 -5.50 8.51 -6.79
N GLN A 30 -6.54 9.23 -7.17
CA GLN A 30 -7.66 8.69 -7.93
C GLN A 30 -7.20 7.99 -9.23
N GLN A 31 -7.75 6.83 -9.50
CA GLN A 31 -7.47 6.07 -10.71
C GLN A 31 -8.26 6.58 -11.90
N ALA A 32 -7.76 6.30 -13.11
CA ALA A 32 -8.49 6.60 -14.33
C ALA A 32 -9.80 5.81 -14.38
N GLN A 33 -10.92 6.44 -14.73
CA GLN A 33 -12.21 5.75 -14.80
C GLN A 33 -12.17 4.54 -15.75
N ARG A 34 -11.44 4.65 -16.84
CA ARG A 34 -11.24 3.54 -17.77
C ARG A 34 -10.51 2.34 -17.14
N PHE A 35 -9.61 2.59 -16.19
CA PHE A 35 -8.97 1.53 -15.42
C PHE A 35 -9.98 0.82 -14.49
N LEU A 36 -10.87 1.59 -13.87
CA LEU A 36 -11.95 1.04 -13.02
C LEU A 36 -12.95 0.24 -13.85
N ASP A 37 -13.32 0.69 -15.09
CA ASP A 37 -14.13 -0.10 -16.02
C ASP A 37 -13.53 -1.50 -16.22
N TYR A 38 -12.22 -1.57 -16.48
CA TYR A 38 -11.54 -2.87 -16.63
C TYR A 38 -11.53 -3.69 -15.34
N CYS A 39 -11.39 -3.07 -14.17
CA CYS A 39 -11.50 -3.78 -12.91
C CYS A 39 -12.91 -4.37 -12.72
N ASP A 40 -13.96 -3.63 -13.10
CA ASP A 40 -15.34 -4.09 -13.07
C ASP A 40 -15.53 -5.31 -14.01
N GLU A 41 -15.09 -5.17 -15.28
CA GLU A 41 -15.23 -6.22 -16.30
C GLU A 41 -14.43 -7.49 -15.95
N MET A 42 -13.24 -7.33 -15.37
CA MET A 42 -12.33 -8.44 -15.09
C MET A 42 -12.42 -8.99 -13.67
N GLY A 43 -13.26 -8.40 -12.80
CA GLY A 43 -13.51 -8.87 -11.45
C GLY A 43 -12.31 -8.69 -10.52
N VAL A 44 -11.74 -7.47 -10.51
CA VAL A 44 -10.67 -7.07 -9.56
C VAL A 44 -11.24 -6.06 -8.59
N LEU A 45 -11.16 -6.34 -7.29
CA LEU A 45 -11.61 -5.43 -6.24
C LEU A 45 -10.63 -4.26 -6.10
N VAL A 46 -11.15 -3.08 -5.81
CA VAL A 46 -10.35 -1.84 -5.79
C VAL A 46 -10.52 -1.10 -4.46
N TRP A 47 -9.41 -0.65 -3.94
CA TRP A 47 -9.29 0.42 -2.96
C TRP A 47 -8.95 1.71 -3.72
N GLU A 48 -9.91 2.61 -3.84
CA GLU A 48 -9.72 3.93 -4.46
C GLU A 48 -9.26 4.93 -3.41
N GLU A 49 -8.23 5.74 -3.74
CA GLU A 49 -7.58 6.63 -2.79
C GLU A 49 -7.55 8.07 -3.32
N SER A 50 -7.96 9.05 -2.50
CA SER A 50 -7.82 10.46 -2.85
C SER A 50 -6.38 10.94 -2.63
N LEU A 51 -6.00 12.02 -3.30
CA LEU A 51 -4.66 12.58 -3.26
C LEU A 51 -4.23 12.94 -1.84
N GLY A 52 -2.96 12.70 -1.53
CA GLY A 52 -2.31 13.08 -0.28
C GLY A 52 -1.35 12.01 0.23
N TRP A 53 -0.10 12.42 0.46
CA TRP A 53 0.93 11.52 0.95
C TRP A 53 1.87 12.20 1.94
N GLY A 54 2.12 11.56 3.06
CA GLY A 54 3.12 11.96 4.05
C GLY A 54 2.84 13.26 4.78
N ASN A 55 1.62 13.77 4.69
CA ASN A 55 1.24 15.05 5.28
C ASN A 55 1.40 15.03 6.80
N GLY A 56 2.35 15.77 7.28
CA GLY A 56 2.66 15.87 8.69
C GLY A 56 3.51 14.77 9.29
N SER A 57 3.80 13.67 8.60
CA SER A 57 4.47 12.50 9.18
C SER A 57 5.97 12.41 8.90
N HIS A 58 6.43 12.87 7.76
CA HIS A 58 7.82 12.70 7.32
C HIS A 58 8.72 13.90 7.62
N GLY A 59 8.83 14.25 8.90
CA GLY A 59 9.99 14.96 9.46
C GLY A 59 10.33 16.34 8.88
N GLY A 60 9.43 16.98 8.19
CA GLY A 60 9.63 18.33 7.69
C GLY A 60 8.90 19.38 8.54
N LYS A 61 9.46 20.56 8.66
CA LYS A 61 8.81 21.71 9.30
C LYS A 61 7.51 22.16 8.60
N MET A 62 7.18 21.58 7.44
CA MET A 62 5.95 21.83 6.69
C MET A 62 4.75 21.03 7.19
N SER A 63 4.98 20.03 7.96
CA SER A 63 4.07 18.93 8.19
C SER A 63 2.86 19.24 9.08
N SER A 64 3.02 20.06 10.10
CA SER A 64 1.87 20.44 10.95
C SER A 64 1.03 21.56 10.34
N TYR A 65 1.63 22.37 9.47
CA TYR A 65 0.96 23.48 8.80
C TYR A 65 -0.13 22.99 7.85
N GLU A 66 0.15 21.99 7.01
CA GLU A 66 -0.81 21.43 6.05
C GLU A 66 -2.08 20.93 6.74
N LEU A 67 -1.92 20.20 7.86
CA LEU A 67 -3.06 19.62 8.59
C LEU A 67 -3.96 20.64 9.31
N THR A 68 -3.53 21.90 9.40
CA THR A 68 -4.28 23.00 10.01
C THR A 68 -4.57 24.14 9.03
N ASN A 69 -4.02 24.07 7.80
CA ASN A 69 -4.26 25.08 6.78
C ASN A 69 -5.66 24.92 6.18
N GLU A 70 -6.48 25.97 6.29
CA GLU A 70 -7.87 25.92 5.85
C GLU A 70 -8.02 25.68 4.33
N THR A 71 -7.13 26.24 3.52
CA THR A 71 -7.13 26.04 2.07
C THR A 71 -6.82 24.60 1.73
N PHE A 72 -5.75 24.04 2.32
CA PHE A 72 -5.40 22.63 2.14
C PHE A 72 -6.52 21.68 2.55
N ILE A 73 -7.15 21.95 3.71
CA ILE A 73 -8.28 21.14 4.20
C ILE A 73 -9.46 21.23 3.23
N ALA A 74 -9.77 22.42 2.72
CA ALA A 74 -10.87 22.62 1.78
C ALA A 74 -10.62 21.87 0.46
N GLU A 75 -9.42 21.95 -0.09
CA GLU A 75 -9.01 21.24 -1.30
C GLU A 75 -9.09 19.71 -1.11
N GLN A 76 -8.56 19.18 0.01
CA GLN A 76 -8.65 17.75 0.31
C GLN A 76 -10.10 17.27 0.40
N LEU A 77 -11.00 18.08 0.97
CA LEU A 77 -12.43 17.75 1.05
C LEU A 77 -13.09 17.75 -0.33
N ILE A 78 -12.72 18.68 -1.21
CA ILE A 78 -13.23 18.76 -2.58
C ILE A 78 -12.77 17.52 -3.36
N GLU A 79 -11.47 17.26 -3.41
CA GLU A 79 -10.90 16.12 -4.13
C GLU A 79 -11.46 14.78 -3.65
N THR A 80 -11.62 14.61 -2.35
CA THR A 80 -12.18 13.39 -1.77
C THR A 80 -13.63 13.18 -2.20
N ARG A 81 -14.47 14.23 -2.23
CA ARG A 81 -15.85 14.12 -2.73
C ARG A 81 -15.90 13.85 -4.23
N GLU A 82 -15.05 14.54 -5.01
CA GLU A 82 -14.97 14.33 -6.45
C GLU A 82 -14.56 12.90 -6.79
N MET A 83 -13.59 12.34 -6.07
CA MET A 83 -13.21 10.93 -6.20
C MET A 83 -14.41 10.01 -5.98
N VAL A 84 -15.15 10.18 -4.87
CA VAL A 84 -16.31 9.33 -4.58
C VAL A 84 -17.38 9.47 -5.67
N ARG A 85 -17.71 10.70 -6.08
CA ARG A 85 -18.69 10.98 -7.13
C ARG A 85 -18.31 10.42 -8.50
N ALA A 86 -17.02 10.43 -8.83
CA ALA A 86 -16.52 9.87 -10.07
C ALA A 86 -16.57 8.34 -10.06
N SER A 87 -16.30 7.72 -8.90
CA SER A 87 -16.05 6.27 -8.81
C SER A 87 -17.19 5.47 -8.16
N PHE A 88 -18.27 6.10 -7.68
CA PHE A 88 -19.33 5.38 -6.94
C PHE A 88 -20.13 4.36 -7.78
N ASN A 89 -20.15 4.51 -9.11
CA ASN A 89 -20.82 3.56 -10.01
C ASN A 89 -19.98 2.33 -10.37
N HIS A 90 -18.72 2.25 -9.90
CA HIS A 90 -17.86 1.10 -10.13
C HIS A 90 -18.07 0.04 -9.03
N PRO A 91 -18.66 -1.12 -9.34
CA PRO A 91 -18.87 -2.19 -8.35
C PRO A 91 -17.56 -2.80 -7.85
N SER A 92 -16.48 -2.71 -8.61
CA SER A 92 -15.15 -3.13 -8.19
C SER A 92 -14.60 -2.31 -7.01
N VAL A 93 -14.98 -1.03 -6.90
CA VAL A 93 -14.54 -0.16 -5.80
C VAL A 93 -15.28 -0.56 -4.52
N ILE A 94 -14.56 -1.16 -3.58
CA ILE A 94 -15.11 -1.63 -2.30
C ILE A 94 -14.63 -0.81 -1.10
N ILE A 95 -13.55 -0.05 -1.27
CA ILE A 95 -12.96 0.82 -0.24
C ILE A 95 -12.72 2.18 -0.86
N PHE A 96 -13.21 3.23 -0.19
CA PHE A 96 -12.76 4.60 -0.40
C PHE A 96 -11.76 4.99 0.68
N ALA A 97 -10.65 5.56 0.26
CA ALA A 97 -9.59 5.98 1.16
C ALA A 97 -9.11 7.40 0.88
N PHE A 98 -8.35 7.92 1.81
CA PHE A 98 -7.82 9.27 1.74
C PHE A 98 -6.42 9.29 2.33
N MET A 99 -5.56 10.14 1.83
CA MET A 99 -4.22 10.41 2.34
C MET A 99 -3.44 9.13 2.71
N ASN A 100 -2.19 9.08 2.36
CA ASN A 100 -1.30 8.00 2.77
C ASN A 100 -0.29 8.54 3.80
N GLU A 101 -0.02 7.78 4.86
CA GLU A 101 1.07 8.06 5.80
C GLU A 101 1.11 9.48 6.37
N PHE A 102 -0.05 10.09 6.58
CA PHE A 102 -0.12 11.39 7.24
C PHE A 102 0.10 11.28 8.75
N ALA A 103 0.20 12.41 9.46
CA ALA A 103 0.41 12.43 10.91
C ALA A 103 -0.86 12.01 11.69
N SER A 104 -1.31 10.77 11.47
CA SER A 104 -2.52 10.18 12.06
C SER A 104 -2.46 10.01 13.59
N GLY A 105 -1.26 10.09 14.17
CA GLY A 105 -1.06 10.12 15.62
C GLY A 105 -1.25 11.51 16.26
N SER A 106 -1.50 12.55 15.47
CA SER A 106 -1.68 13.93 15.96
C SER A 106 -3.16 14.33 16.03
N LYS A 107 -3.48 15.26 16.95
CA LYS A 107 -4.85 15.83 17.03
C LYS A 107 -5.30 16.51 15.72
N PRO A 108 -4.45 17.33 15.03
CA PRO A 108 -4.83 17.88 13.73
C PRO A 108 -5.06 16.80 12.67
N GLY A 109 -4.20 15.77 12.61
CA GLY A 109 -4.37 14.66 11.69
C GLY A 109 -5.68 13.91 11.90
N LYS A 110 -6.01 13.60 13.16
CA LYS A 110 -7.31 13.00 13.48
C LYS A 110 -8.49 13.90 13.08
N ALA A 111 -8.42 15.20 13.36
CA ALA A 111 -9.48 16.12 13.02
C ALA A 111 -9.72 16.22 11.50
N LEU A 112 -8.65 16.18 10.70
CA LEU A 112 -8.76 16.14 9.25
C LEU A 112 -9.32 14.78 8.78
N ALA A 113 -8.83 13.67 9.32
CA ALA A 113 -9.35 12.34 8.98
C ALA A 113 -10.85 12.22 9.26
N ASP A 114 -11.33 12.71 10.42
CA ASP A 114 -12.75 12.70 10.75
C ASP A 114 -13.59 13.50 9.73
N LYS A 115 -13.08 14.63 9.23
CA LYS A 115 -13.75 15.43 8.19
C LYS A 115 -13.79 14.70 6.84
N LEU A 116 -12.69 14.02 6.46
CA LEU A 116 -12.61 13.27 5.20
C LEU A 116 -13.52 12.04 5.25
N ILE A 117 -13.55 11.31 6.36
CA ILE A 117 -14.49 10.20 6.58
C ILE A 117 -15.94 10.69 6.44
N ALA A 118 -16.28 11.80 7.10
CA ALA A 118 -17.62 12.38 6.99
C ALA A 118 -17.96 12.81 5.56
N ALA A 119 -17.01 13.35 4.81
CA ALA A 119 -17.17 13.73 3.42
C ALA A 119 -17.45 12.52 2.52
N ILE A 120 -16.71 11.42 2.69
CA ILE A 120 -16.94 10.16 1.96
C ILE A 120 -18.33 9.62 2.30
N ARG A 121 -18.67 9.52 3.59
CA ARG A 121 -19.95 8.98 4.05
C ARG A 121 -21.17 9.77 3.58
N ALA A 122 -21.00 11.08 3.35
CA ALA A 122 -22.06 11.93 2.81
C ALA A 122 -22.33 11.65 1.31
N GLU A 123 -21.34 11.19 0.57
CA GLU A 123 -21.47 10.82 -0.86
C GLU A 123 -21.80 9.32 -1.03
N ASP A 124 -21.20 8.45 -0.22
CA ASP A 124 -21.41 6.99 -0.23
C ASP A 124 -21.37 6.44 1.20
N SER A 125 -22.52 5.96 1.68
CA SER A 125 -22.65 5.40 3.03
C SER A 125 -22.45 3.88 3.08
N GLY A 126 -22.30 3.22 1.94
CA GLY A 126 -22.27 1.76 1.85
C GLY A 126 -20.87 1.15 1.80
N ARG A 127 -19.91 1.82 1.19
CA ARG A 127 -18.55 1.30 1.02
C ARG A 127 -17.70 1.51 2.26
N LEU A 128 -16.67 0.68 2.41
CA LEU A 128 -15.71 0.78 3.50
C LEU A 128 -14.84 2.02 3.36
N VAL A 129 -14.45 2.62 4.49
CA VAL A 129 -13.60 3.81 4.54
C VAL A 129 -12.37 3.55 5.41
N THR A 130 -11.18 3.86 4.90
CA THR A 130 -9.92 3.74 5.61
C THR A 130 -8.84 4.66 5.06
N TYR A 131 -7.61 4.49 5.52
CA TYR A 131 -6.37 5.07 4.98
C TYR A 131 -5.18 4.18 5.36
N ALA A 132 -4.06 4.29 4.64
CA ALA A 132 -2.85 3.57 4.97
C ALA A 132 -1.99 4.34 5.98
N CYS A 133 -1.71 3.72 7.12
CA CYS A 133 -1.01 4.30 8.27
C CYS A 133 0.45 3.85 8.35
N CYS A 134 1.38 4.77 8.64
CA CYS A 134 2.75 4.45 9.05
C CYS A 134 3.03 4.76 10.53
N GLN A 135 2.06 5.35 11.24
CA GLN A 135 2.16 5.72 12.66
C GLN A 135 1.84 4.54 13.60
N ASN A 136 2.40 3.38 13.29
CA ASN A 136 2.06 2.04 13.83
C ASN A 136 2.07 1.90 15.37
N GLY A 137 2.29 2.93 16.12
CA GLY A 137 2.31 2.91 17.60
C GLY A 137 1.55 4.05 18.26
N SER A 138 1.23 5.11 17.52
CA SER A 138 0.62 6.34 18.03
C SER A 138 -0.61 6.78 17.25
N ASP A 139 -1.11 5.96 16.34
CA ASP A 139 -2.30 6.26 15.54
C ASP A 139 -3.54 6.47 16.44
N ILE A 140 -4.26 7.55 16.19
CA ILE A 140 -5.54 7.88 16.84
C ILE A 140 -6.65 8.17 15.83
N ALA A 141 -6.33 8.28 14.55
CA ALA A 141 -7.27 8.67 13.51
C ALA A 141 -8.10 7.51 12.98
N ASN A 142 -7.67 6.26 13.19
CA ASN A 142 -8.45 5.07 12.81
C ASN A 142 -9.71 4.84 13.67
N ALA A 143 -10.01 5.71 14.64
CA ALA A 143 -11.19 5.54 15.51
C ALA A 143 -12.50 5.41 14.70
N ASN A 144 -12.66 6.20 13.64
CA ASN A 144 -13.89 6.28 12.84
C ASN A 144 -13.81 5.59 11.46
N THR A 145 -12.69 4.90 11.12
CA THR A 145 -12.60 4.06 9.90
C THR A 145 -13.31 2.72 10.10
N ASP A 146 -13.56 1.99 9.04
CA ASP A 146 -14.16 0.64 9.11
C ASP A 146 -13.12 -0.45 9.38
N LEU A 147 -11.92 -0.26 8.89
CA LEU A 147 -10.80 -1.18 9.06
C LEU A 147 -9.51 -0.39 9.31
N VAL A 148 -8.48 -1.06 9.80
CA VAL A 148 -7.13 -0.53 9.94
C VAL A 148 -6.28 -1.06 8.81
N ALA A 149 -5.53 -0.16 8.16
CA ALA A 149 -4.54 -0.56 7.18
C ALA A 149 -3.19 0.10 7.48
N PHE A 150 -2.10 -0.65 7.36
CA PHE A 150 -0.79 -0.15 7.74
C PHE A 150 0.29 -0.48 6.73
N ASN A 151 1.30 0.41 6.68
CA ASN A 151 2.54 0.25 5.94
C ASN A 151 3.66 -0.09 6.90
N THR A 152 4.50 -1.06 6.53
CA THR A 152 5.73 -1.37 7.26
C THR A 152 6.76 -2.00 6.34
N TYR A 153 8.05 -1.74 6.62
CA TYR A 153 9.15 -2.14 5.75
C TYR A 153 10.35 -2.68 6.55
N PRO A 154 10.17 -3.69 7.40
CA PRO A 154 11.27 -4.31 8.15
C PRO A 154 12.29 -4.91 7.19
N GLY A 155 13.58 -4.66 7.42
CA GLY A 155 14.65 -5.19 6.57
C GLY A 155 14.92 -4.42 5.26
N TRP A 156 14.05 -3.49 4.86
CA TRP A 156 14.31 -2.59 3.73
C TRP A 156 14.62 -1.17 4.19
N ILE A 157 13.76 -0.59 5.03
CA ILE A 157 13.90 0.78 5.53
C ILE A 157 14.28 0.70 7.01
N GLY A 158 15.47 1.15 7.38
CA GLY A 158 15.95 1.15 8.76
C GLY A 158 17.37 0.68 8.91
N SER A 159 17.80 0.43 10.17
CA SER A 159 19.16 0.00 10.53
C SER A 159 19.48 -1.46 10.15
N ASP A 160 18.45 -2.29 10.02
CA ASP A 160 18.59 -3.73 9.83
C ASP A 160 18.41 -4.13 8.34
N ALA A 161 18.46 -3.16 7.44
CA ALA A 161 18.35 -3.40 6.01
C ALA A 161 19.54 -4.24 5.51
N GLY A 162 19.24 -5.37 4.84
CA GLY A 162 20.23 -6.15 4.13
C GLY A 162 20.86 -7.31 4.90
N ASP A 163 20.29 -7.78 6.03
CA ASP A 163 20.67 -9.04 6.66
C ASP A 163 19.72 -10.20 6.28
N PRO A 164 20.02 -10.97 5.22
CA PRO A 164 19.16 -12.05 4.77
C PRO A 164 18.93 -13.13 5.83
N ALA A 165 19.94 -13.43 6.66
CA ALA A 165 19.87 -14.49 7.66
C ALA A 165 18.81 -14.28 8.74
N ASN A 166 18.40 -13.01 8.96
CA ASN A 166 17.44 -12.65 9.99
C ASN A 166 16.12 -12.09 9.41
N LEU A 167 15.99 -12.03 8.11
CA LEU A 167 14.92 -11.31 7.42
C LEU A 167 13.53 -11.78 7.85
N ARG A 168 13.24 -13.06 7.77
CA ARG A 168 11.94 -13.64 8.16
C ARG A 168 11.59 -13.38 9.63
N ARG A 169 12.57 -13.43 10.51
CA ARG A 169 12.37 -13.11 11.94
C ARG A 169 12.01 -11.65 12.13
N LEU A 170 12.74 -10.73 11.46
CA LEU A 170 12.48 -9.29 11.51
C LEU A 170 11.08 -8.96 10.99
N ILE A 171 10.68 -9.54 9.86
CA ILE A 171 9.34 -9.38 9.29
C ILE A 171 8.28 -9.83 10.28
N LYS A 172 8.44 -11.04 10.85
CA LYS A 172 7.46 -11.59 11.78
C LYS A 172 7.35 -10.74 13.06
N GLU A 173 8.46 -10.37 13.67
CA GLU A 173 8.48 -9.56 14.90
C GLU A 173 7.84 -8.20 14.69
N ASP A 174 8.07 -7.56 13.54
CA ASP A 174 7.49 -6.26 13.22
C ASP A 174 5.98 -6.37 12.97
N VAL A 175 5.55 -7.33 12.16
CA VAL A 175 4.12 -7.58 11.89
C VAL A 175 3.37 -7.89 13.20
N ASP A 176 3.86 -8.83 14.02
CA ASP A 176 3.25 -9.18 15.31
C ASP A 176 3.13 -7.95 16.21
N LYS A 177 4.17 -7.12 16.27
CA LYS A 177 4.21 -5.89 17.07
C LYS A 177 3.17 -4.86 16.59
N VAL A 178 3.09 -4.62 15.28
CA VAL A 178 2.15 -3.66 14.69
C VAL A 178 0.72 -4.13 14.89
N VAL A 179 0.42 -5.38 14.55
CA VAL A 179 -0.92 -5.97 14.73
C VAL A 179 -1.35 -5.94 16.20
N SER A 180 -0.48 -6.35 17.13
CA SER A 180 -0.77 -6.31 18.56
C SER A 180 -1.10 -4.90 19.06
N ARG A 181 -0.46 -3.86 18.51
CA ARG A 181 -0.77 -2.47 18.85
C ARG A 181 -2.12 -2.03 18.34
N PHE A 182 -2.43 -2.30 17.06
CA PHE A 182 -3.72 -1.97 16.50
C PHE A 182 -4.85 -2.75 17.16
N ARG A 183 -4.63 -4.01 17.52
CA ARG A 183 -5.61 -4.82 18.22
C ARG A 183 -5.96 -4.25 19.61
N ARG A 184 -4.97 -3.68 20.32
CA ARG A 184 -5.25 -2.98 21.59
C ARG A 184 -6.02 -1.68 21.42
N LEU A 185 -5.75 -0.93 20.34
CA LEU A 185 -6.44 0.34 20.06
C LEU A 185 -7.83 0.13 19.44
N TYR A 186 -7.96 -0.86 18.58
CA TYR A 186 -9.13 -1.13 17.77
C TYR A 186 -9.46 -2.63 17.73
N PRO A 187 -9.96 -3.22 18.83
CA PRO A 187 -10.04 -4.67 19.04
C PRO A 187 -10.91 -5.42 18.02
N HIS A 188 -11.86 -4.74 17.39
CA HIS A 188 -12.83 -5.40 16.50
C HIS A 188 -12.66 -5.04 15.02
N LYS A 189 -11.72 -4.18 14.66
CA LYS A 189 -11.55 -3.78 13.27
C LYS A 189 -10.76 -4.82 12.47
N PRO A 190 -11.17 -5.13 11.24
CA PRO A 190 -10.32 -5.88 10.31
C PRO A 190 -8.98 -5.16 10.11
N ILE A 191 -7.92 -5.93 9.88
CA ILE A 191 -6.57 -5.39 9.68
C ILE A 191 -6.07 -5.82 8.31
N ILE A 192 -5.60 -4.84 7.52
CA ILE A 192 -4.97 -5.06 6.20
C ILE A 192 -3.53 -4.54 6.24
N VAL A 193 -2.61 -5.30 5.67
CA VAL A 193 -1.27 -4.80 5.34
C VAL A 193 -1.36 -4.04 4.02
N ALA A 194 -1.25 -2.71 4.06
CA ALA A 194 -1.41 -1.87 2.88
C ALA A 194 -0.14 -1.70 2.06
N GLU A 195 1.03 -1.84 2.68
CA GLU A 195 2.31 -1.82 1.97
C GLU A 195 3.36 -2.64 2.73
N MET A 196 3.96 -3.61 2.04
CA MET A 196 5.21 -4.28 2.38
C MET A 196 5.92 -4.69 1.10
N GLY A 197 7.23 -4.51 1.03
CA GLY A 197 8.04 -4.85 -0.14
C GLY A 197 9.48 -4.42 0.05
N THR A 198 10.31 -4.66 -0.95
CA THR A 198 11.70 -4.20 -1.06
C THR A 198 12.08 -3.99 -2.51
N CYS A 199 13.24 -3.38 -2.77
CA CYS A 199 13.72 -3.19 -4.13
C CYS A 199 14.50 -4.40 -4.64
N GLY A 200 14.23 -4.78 -5.91
CA GLY A 200 15.08 -5.63 -6.73
C GLY A 200 15.32 -4.97 -8.08
N VAL A 201 16.58 -4.87 -8.50
CA VAL A 201 16.95 -4.28 -9.80
C VAL A 201 16.80 -5.34 -10.88
N TYR A 202 15.95 -5.10 -11.88
CA TYR A 202 15.76 -6.02 -12.98
C TYR A 202 17.09 -6.38 -13.67
N GLY A 203 17.38 -7.66 -13.80
CA GLY A 203 18.61 -8.19 -14.39
C GLY A 203 19.83 -8.16 -13.45
N HIS A 204 19.68 -7.75 -12.20
CA HIS A 204 20.75 -7.82 -11.20
C HIS A 204 20.59 -9.10 -10.37
N HIS A 205 21.52 -10.03 -10.57
CA HIS A 205 21.48 -11.35 -9.95
C HIS A 205 22.72 -11.62 -9.11
N ASP A 206 22.52 -12.20 -7.93
CA ASP A 206 23.57 -12.74 -7.06
C ASP A 206 23.03 -13.96 -6.30
N PRO A 207 23.61 -15.16 -6.52
CA PRO A 207 23.18 -16.37 -5.79
C PRO A 207 23.29 -16.28 -4.28
N ALA A 208 24.08 -15.33 -3.74
CA ALA A 208 24.17 -15.05 -2.31
C ALA A 208 23.01 -14.19 -1.79
N GLY A 209 22.12 -13.71 -2.67
CA GLY A 209 20.98 -12.88 -2.29
C GLY A 209 21.38 -11.51 -1.74
N ALA A 210 22.39 -10.87 -2.33
CA ALA A 210 22.78 -9.52 -1.90
C ALA A 210 21.63 -8.52 -2.07
N GLN A 211 21.60 -7.51 -1.22
CA GLN A 211 20.60 -6.44 -1.28
C GLN A 211 20.47 -5.87 -2.70
N TRP A 212 19.23 -5.64 -3.14
CA TRP A 212 18.84 -5.13 -4.45
C TRP A 212 18.96 -6.11 -5.62
N THR A 213 19.32 -7.37 -5.38
CA THR A 213 19.20 -8.40 -6.39
C THR A 213 17.75 -8.88 -6.51
N GLU A 214 17.42 -9.51 -7.62
CA GLU A 214 16.11 -10.13 -7.83
C GLU A 214 15.87 -11.30 -6.85
N GLU A 215 16.93 -12.03 -6.48
CA GLU A 215 16.89 -13.11 -5.49
C GLU A 215 16.51 -12.56 -4.10
N PHE A 216 17.13 -11.45 -3.67
CA PHE A 216 16.80 -10.79 -2.40
C PHE A 216 15.34 -10.32 -2.36
N GLU A 217 14.84 -9.69 -3.43
CA GLU A 217 13.45 -9.26 -3.53
C GLU A 217 12.50 -10.45 -3.46
N ALA A 218 12.81 -11.54 -4.18
CA ALA A 218 12.02 -12.77 -4.22
C ALA A 218 11.93 -13.45 -2.85
N GLU A 219 13.04 -13.56 -2.13
CA GLU A 219 13.09 -14.10 -0.78
C GLU A 219 12.31 -13.21 0.20
N TYR A 220 12.57 -11.90 0.18
CA TYR A 220 11.87 -10.93 1.02
C TYR A 220 10.35 -11.01 0.87
N VAL A 221 9.86 -10.90 -0.36
CA VAL A 221 8.41 -10.93 -0.64
C VAL A 221 7.83 -12.30 -0.31
N GLY A 222 8.56 -13.38 -0.57
CA GLY A 222 8.17 -14.73 -0.17
C GLY A 222 7.98 -14.87 1.33
N ASP A 223 8.90 -14.36 2.14
CA ASP A 223 8.82 -14.36 3.60
C ASP A 223 7.70 -13.47 4.13
N VAL A 224 7.49 -12.28 3.52
CA VAL A 224 6.36 -11.41 3.84
C VAL A 224 5.05 -12.15 3.64
N LEU A 225 4.86 -12.80 2.49
CA LEU A 225 3.63 -13.54 2.20
C LEU A 225 3.41 -14.71 3.16
N ASP A 226 4.47 -15.44 3.52
CA ASP A 226 4.37 -16.53 4.51
C ASP A 226 3.95 -16.01 5.89
N VAL A 227 4.54 -14.92 6.36
CA VAL A 227 4.22 -14.34 7.67
C VAL A 227 2.80 -13.78 7.69
N VAL A 228 2.44 -12.99 6.68
CA VAL A 228 1.13 -12.32 6.61
C VAL A 228 0.00 -13.33 6.43
N PHE A 229 0.15 -14.31 5.54
CA PHE A 229 -0.89 -15.32 5.29
C PHE A 229 -1.09 -16.30 6.44
N ALA A 230 -0.06 -16.51 7.26
CA ALA A 230 -0.17 -17.32 8.47
C ALA A 230 -0.75 -16.54 9.67
N HIS A 231 -0.82 -15.19 9.58
CA HIS A 231 -1.26 -14.37 10.71
C HIS A 231 -2.80 -14.35 10.81
N PRO A 232 -3.42 -14.86 11.90
CA PRO A 232 -4.87 -15.08 11.98
C PRO A 232 -5.70 -13.79 12.03
N GLU A 233 -5.09 -12.65 12.34
CA GLU A 233 -5.78 -11.38 12.50
C GLU A 233 -5.66 -10.46 11.28
N ILE A 234 -4.89 -10.86 10.26
CA ILE A 234 -4.75 -10.10 9.01
C ILE A 234 -5.73 -10.64 7.99
N THR A 235 -6.58 -9.76 7.46
CA THR A 235 -7.64 -10.12 6.51
C THR A 235 -7.24 -9.95 5.05
N GLY A 236 -6.13 -9.27 4.77
CA GLY A 236 -5.64 -9.05 3.41
C GLY A 236 -4.36 -8.24 3.38
N MET A 237 -3.75 -8.19 2.19
CA MET A 237 -2.58 -7.36 1.97
C MET A 237 -2.45 -6.89 0.53
N THR A 238 -1.69 -5.79 0.34
CA THR A 238 -1.14 -5.37 -0.94
C THR A 238 0.37 -5.28 -0.86
N ILE A 239 1.04 -5.69 -1.94
CA ILE A 239 2.50 -5.66 -2.04
C ILE A 239 2.92 -4.28 -2.57
N TRP A 240 3.93 -3.68 -1.99
CA TRP A 240 4.56 -2.50 -2.53
C TRP A 240 5.80 -2.87 -3.36
N GLN A 241 5.68 -2.80 -4.69
CA GLN A 241 4.57 -2.36 -5.52
C GLN A 241 4.40 -3.25 -6.77
N PHE A 242 3.46 -2.90 -7.65
CA PHE A 242 3.18 -3.75 -8.81
C PHE A 242 4.22 -3.58 -9.93
N THR A 243 4.55 -2.33 -10.32
CA THR A 243 5.56 -2.03 -11.34
C THR A 243 6.57 -1.02 -10.83
N ASP A 244 7.81 -1.13 -11.30
CA ASP A 244 8.84 -0.15 -11.03
C ASP A 244 8.41 1.25 -11.49
N ALA A 245 8.77 2.26 -10.71
CA ALA A 245 8.41 3.64 -10.96
C ALA A 245 9.56 4.60 -10.68
N ARG A 246 9.47 5.80 -11.26
CA ARG A 246 10.38 6.89 -10.88
C ARG A 246 10.11 7.31 -9.44
N SER A 247 11.17 7.58 -8.69
CA SER A 247 11.08 8.17 -7.37
C SER A 247 11.44 9.65 -7.44
N TYR A 248 10.66 10.48 -6.75
CA TYR A 248 11.07 11.88 -6.57
C TYR A 248 12.25 11.93 -5.60
N HIS A 249 13.32 12.62 -6.00
CA HIS A 249 14.51 12.76 -5.19
C HIS A 249 14.26 13.72 -4.02
N ARG A 250 14.27 13.20 -2.80
CA ARG A 250 14.13 13.97 -1.55
C ARG A 250 15.40 13.88 -0.67
N GLY A 251 16.59 13.90 -1.27
CA GLY A 251 17.86 13.91 -0.52
C GLY A 251 18.41 12.52 -0.18
N GLY A 252 19.42 12.47 0.68
CA GLY A 252 20.27 11.30 0.92
C GLY A 252 19.57 10.04 1.46
N ALA A 253 18.40 10.16 2.09
CA ALA A 253 17.62 9.01 2.54
C ALA A 253 17.10 8.18 1.36
N THR A 254 16.61 8.82 0.30
CA THR A 254 16.12 8.15 -0.91
C THR A 254 17.23 7.36 -1.59
N ILE A 255 18.44 7.90 -1.68
CA ILE A 255 19.59 7.23 -2.31
C ILE A 255 19.99 5.96 -1.57
N ARG A 256 19.91 5.96 -0.24
CA ARG A 256 20.26 4.79 0.59
C ARG A 256 19.26 3.64 0.53
N THR A 257 17.99 3.94 0.27
CA THR A 257 16.91 2.94 0.29
C THR A 257 16.43 2.55 -1.09
N LYS A 258 16.74 3.35 -2.12
CA LYS A 258 16.23 3.16 -3.48
C LYS A 258 17.39 3.19 -4.48
N PRO A 259 17.75 2.05 -5.08
CA PRO A 259 18.83 1.99 -6.06
C PRO A 259 18.55 2.94 -7.22
N PHE A 260 19.60 3.67 -7.65
CA PHE A 260 19.52 4.68 -8.71
C PHE A 260 18.51 5.81 -8.47
N ALA A 261 18.12 6.06 -7.21
CA ALA A 261 17.06 7.00 -6.84
C ALA A 261 15.72 6.69 -7.53
N GLN A 262 15.45 5.41 -7.84
CA GLN A 262 14.21 4.92 -8.43
C GLN A 262 13.49 3.99 -7.45
N ASN A 263 12.18 3.92 -7.55
CA ASN A 263 11.39 2.96 -6.81
C ASN A 263 11.32 1.65 -7.60
N LEU A 264 12.30 0.77 -7.35
CA LEU A 264 12.45 -0.51 -8.03
C LEU A 264 11.91 -1.68 -7.18
N ALA A 265 10.83 -1.43 -6.45
CA ALA A 265 10.14 -2.43 -5.65
C ALA A 265 8.95 -3.08 -6.40
N GLY A 266 8.91 -2.93 -7.73
CA GLY A 266 7.89 -3.54 -8.58
C GLY A 266 8.10 -5.03 -8.74
N LEU A 267 7.01 -5.83 -8.74
CA LEU A 267 7.05 -7.22 -9.18
C LEU A 267 7.45 -7.32 -10.66
N TYR A 268 7.06 -6.32 -11.42
CA TYR A 268 7.43 -6.11 -12.82
C TYR A 268 8.26 -4.85 -12.94
N ASP A 269 9.18 -4.83 -13.88
CA ASP A 269 9.89 -3.59 -14.20
C ASP A 269 8.97 -2.55 -14.89
N GLY A 270 9.48 -1.36 -15.18
CA GLY A 270 8.71 -0.29 -15.83
C GLY A 270 8.21 -0.63 -17.24
N PHE A 271 8.68 -1.72 -17.84
CA PHE A 271 8.25 -2.24 -19.14
C PHE A 271 7.39 -3.50 -19.01
N ARG A 272 6.91 -3.84 -17.82
CA ARG A 272 6.11 -5.04 -17.47
C ARG A 272 6.85 -6.36 -17.66
N ARG A 273 8.18 -6.35 -17.73
CA ARG A 273 8.95 -7.58 -17.70
C ARG A 273 8.96 -8.15 -16.27
N PRO A 274 8.63 -9.45 -16.11
CA PRO A 274 8.55 -10.05 -14.78
C PRO A 274 9.95 -10.19 -14.17
N LYS A 275 10.09 -9.89 -12.88
CA LYS A 275 11.29 -10.19 -12.10
C LYS A 275 11.19 -11.57 -11.46
N ALA A 276 12.27 -12.06 -10.85
CA ALA A 276 12.32 -13.36 -10.17
C ALA A 276 11.30 -13.51 -9.02
N VAL A 277 10.80 -12.41 -8.48
CA VAL A 277 9.75 -12.40 -7.45
C VAL A 277 8.37 -12.86 -7.99
N VAL A 278 8.08 -12.67 -9.28
CA VAL A 278 6.77 -13.00 -9.90
C VAL A 278 6.37 -14.47 -9.70
N PRO A 279 7.19 -15.49 -10.04
CA PRO A 279 6.83 -16.88 -9.79
C PRO A 279 6.67 -17.22 -8.31
N VAL A 280 7.39 -16.55 -7.40
CA VAL A 280 7.24 -16.71 -5.95
C VAL A 280 5.88 -16.23 -5.49
N VAL A 281 5.48 -15.01 -5.85
CA VAL A 281 4.15 -14.44 -5.51
C VAL A 281 3.04 -15.33 -6.05
N LYS A 282 3.13 -15.77 -7.32
CA LYS A 282 2.14 -16.66 -7.93
C LYS A 282 1.98 -17.97 -7.16
N ALA A 283 3.09 -18.57 -6.75
CA ALA A 283 3.06 -19.82 -5.97
C ALA A 283 2.42 -19.62 -4.58
N LYS A 284 2.76 -18.53 -3.89
CA LYS A 284 2.20 -18.19 -2.57
C LYS A 284 0.70 -17.89 -2.63
N PHE A 285 0.25 -17.13 -3.64
CA PHE A 285 -1.17 -16.85 -3.82
C PHE A 285 -1.97 -18.12 -4.13
N ALA A 286 -1.46 -18.99 -5.00
CA ALA A 286 -2.08 -20.29 -5.28
C ALA A 286 -2.13 -21.20 -4.03
N GLN A 287 -1.11 -21.16 -3.18
CA GLN A 287 -1.11 -21.89 -1.91
C GLN A 287 -2.18 -21.36 -0.97
N LYS A 288 -2.29 -20.03 -0.82
CA LYS A 288 -3.29 -19.37 0.03
C LYS A 288 -4.70 -19.70 -0.42
N ALA A 289 -5.00 -19.60 -1.71
CA ALA A 289 -6.31 -19.93 -2.27
C ALA A 289 -6.75 -21.37 -1.92
N LYS A 290 -5.86 -22.35 -2.07
CA LYS A 290 -6.14 -23.74 -1.67
C LYS A 290 -6.38 -23.96 -0.18
N MET A 291 -5.85 -23.07 0.67
CA MET A 291 -6.10 -23.14 2.13
C MET A 291 -7.47 -22.59 2.49
N GLU A 292 -8.00 -21.63 1.73
CA GLU A 292 -9.31 -21.02 1.94
C GLU A 292 -10.47 -21.84 1.37
N GLU A 293 -10.22 -22.75 0.43
CA GLU A 293 -11.18 -23.69 -0.12
C GLU A 293 -11.48 -24.90 0.81
N ARG A 294 -10.69 -25.05 1.90
CA ARG A 294 -10.83 -26.16 2.87
C ARG A 294 -11.59 -25.72 4.11
#